data_a2263b65647aba7c7f5853ac64d4b44c
#
_entry.id   a2263b65647aba7c7f5853ac64d4b44c
#
_cell.length_a   1.000
_cell.length_b   1.000
_cell.length_c   1.000
_cell.angle_alpha   90.00
_cell.angle_beta   90.00
_cell.angle_gamma   90.00
#
_symmetry.space_group_name_H-M   'P 1'
#
loop_
_entity.id
_entity.type
_entity.pdbx_description
1 polymer ?
#
loop_
_entity_poly.entity_id
_entity_poly.type
_entity_poly.pdbx_seq_one_letter_code
_entity_poly.pdbx_strand_id
1 'polypeptide(L)' 'MAKEQALKFTGVVVEILPNATFRVQIDGTETVILGVISGRMRQHNIKVTTLDAVEIECSPYDLSRGRIVRRN' A
#
# COMPACT_ATOMS: atom_id res chain seq x y z
N MET A 1 -15.42 7.64 21.81
CA MET A 1 -15.53 7.56 20.35
C MET A 1 -14.54 6.54 19.83
N ALA A 2 -15.01 5.57 19.11
CA ALA A 2 -14.13 4.55 18.58
C ALA A 2 -13.37 5.12 17.37
N LYS A 3 -12.05 4.96 17.38
CA LYS A 3 -11.25 5.29 16.22
C LYS A 3 -11.23 4.12 15.28
N GLU A 4 -11.34 4.40 14.00
CA GLU A 4 -11.06 3.40 13.01
C GLU A 4 -9.62 2.96 13.15
N GLN A 5 -9.41 1.66 13.19
CA GLN A 5 -8.06 1.13 13.12
C GLN A 5 -7.79 0.70 11.69
N ALA A 6 -6.73 1.25 11.12
CA ALA A 6 -6.31 0.81 9.80
C ALA A 6 -5.84 -0.64 9.88
N LEU A 7 -6.22 -1.43 8.89
CA LEU A 7 -5.74 -2.79 8.76
C LEU A 7 -4.43 -2.76 8.00
N LYS A 8 -3.43 -3.44 8.53
CA LYS A 8 -2.11 -3.48 7.91
C LYS A 8 -1.91 -4.81 7.21
N PHE A 9 -1.39 -4.73 6.00
CA PHE A 9 -1.04 -5.91 5.22
C PHE A 9 0.36 -5.73 4.67
N THR A 10 1.01 -6.83 4.39
CA THR A 10 2.24 -6.83 3.60
C THR A 10 1.92 -7.37 2.23
N GLY A 11 2.63 -6.87 1.23
CA GLY A 11 2.43 -7.31 -0.13
C GLY A 11 3.58 -6.93 -1.02
N VAL A 12 3.44 -7.24 -2.29
CA VAL A 12 4.46 -7.00 -3.31
C VAL A 12 3.85 -6.15 -4.41
N VAL A 13 4.57 -5.12 -4.82
CA VAL A 13 4.15 -4.27 -5.92
C VAL A 13 4.22 -5.06 -7.21
N VAL A 14 3.09 -5.18 -7.91
CA VAL A 14 3.03 -5.92 -9.18
C VAL A 14 2.89 -5.01 -10.38
N GLU A 15 2.48 -3.76 -10.18
CA GLU A 15 2.36 -2.80 -11.27
C GLU A 15 2.50 -1.39 -10.74
N ILE A 16 3.15 -0.53 -11.50
CA ILE A 16 3.28 0.89 -11.19
C ILE A 16 2.33 1.65 -12.10
N LEU A 17 1.46 2.45 -11.49
CA LEU A 17 0.46 3.24 -12.18
C LEU A 17 0.81 4.72 -12.11
N PRO A 18 0.17 5.58 -12.91
CA PRO A 18 0.40 7.02 -12.82
C PRO A 18 -0.02 7.58 -11.44
N ASN A 19 0.47 8.78 -11.12
CA ASN A 19 0.08 9.53 -9.92
C ASN A 19 0.47 8.84 -8.63
N ALA A 20 1.67 8.22 -8.61
CA ALA A 20 2.20 7.56 -7.40
C ALA A 20 1.23 6.51 -6.84
N THR A 21 0.57 5.80 -7.75
CA THR A 21 -0.36 4.71 -7.42
C THR A 21 0.27 3.39 -7.85
N PHE A 22 0.01 2.35 -7.07
CA PHE A 22 0.60 1.03 -7.32
C PHE A 22 -0.44 -0.05 -7.14
N ARG A 23 -0.29 -1.13 -7.88
CA ARG A 23 -1.04 -2.34 -7.61
C ARG A 23 -0.19 -3.24 -6.73
N VAL A 24 -0.74 -3.64 -5.60
CA VAL A 24 -0.04 -4.43 -4.60
C VAL A 24 -0.79 -5.72 -4.39
N GLN A 25 -0.10 -6.83 -4.61
CA GLN A 25 -0.64 -8.15 -4.32
C GLN A 25 -0.36 -8.47 -2.87
N ILE A 26 -1.41 -8.76 -2.11
CA ILE A 26 -1.29 -9.05 -0.69
C ILE A 26 -0.67 -10.43 -0.50
N ASP A 27 0.32 -10.53 0.38
CA ASP A 27 1.03 -11.77 0.65
C ASP A 27 0.08 -12.87 1.08
N GLY A 28 0.32 -14.05 0.54
CA GLY A 28 -0.48 -15.22 0.88
C GLY A 28 -1.85 -15.27 0.22
N THR A 29 -2.16 -14.31 -0.65
CA THR A 29 -3.43 -14.27 -1.37
C THR A 29 -3.21 -13.88 -2.81
N GLU A 30 -4.27 -13.99 -3.61
CA GLU A 30 -4.27 -13.47 -4.96
C GLU A 30 -4.89 -12.08 -5.05
N THR A 31 -5.25 -11.50 -3.91
CA THR A 31 -5.89 -10.20 -3.87
C THR A 31 -4.91 -9.11 -4.23
N VAL A 32 -5.31 -8.26 -5.17
CA VAL A 32 -4.53 -7.07 -5.56
C VAL A 32 -5.33 -5.84 -5.19
N ILE A 33 -4.68 -4.92 -4.49
CA ILE A 33 -5.32 -3.67 -4.09
C ILE A 33 -4.54 -2.49 -4.65
N LEU A 34 -5.20 -1.34 -4.74
CA LEU A 34 -4.55 -0.11 -5.16
C LEU A 34 -3.92 0.55 -3.95
N GLY A 35 -2.63 0.87 -4.06
CA GLY A 35 -1.92 1.57 -3.01
C GLY A 35 -1.37 2.90 -3.48
N VAL A 36 -1.49 3.93 -2.65
CA VAL A 36 -0.86 5.23 -2.91
C VAL A 36 0.25 5.43 -1.89
N ILE A 37 1.29 6.16 -2.28
CA ILE A 37 2.41 6.44 -1.38
C ILE A 37 1.94 7.42 -0.33
N SER A 38 2.26 7.13 0.95
CA SER A 38 1.93 8.01 2.05
C SER A 38 2.72 9.32 1.95
N GLY A 39 2.22 10.36 2.61
CA GLY A 39 2.91 11.64 2.64
C GLY A 39 4.30 11.54 3.23
N ARG A 40 4.48 10.71 4.27
CA ARG A 40 5.78 10.52 4.89
C ARG A 40 6.79 9.94 3.89
N MET A 41 6.38 8.97 3.09
CA MET A 41 7.28 8.38 2.09
C MET A 41 7.64 9.39 1.01
N ARG A 42 6.71 10.26 0.64
CA ARG A 42 7.01 11.34 -0.31
C ARG A 42 8.03 12.31 0.25
N GLN A 43 7.91 12.67 1.53
CA GLN A 43 8.85 13.58 2.17
C GLN A 43 10.25 12.99 2.22
N HIS A 44 10.36 11.71 2.41
CA HIS A 44 11.66 11.03 2.47
C HIS A 44 12.15 10.56 1.10
N ASN A 45 11.41 10.89 0.06
CA ASN A 45 11.80 10.60 -1.32
C ASN A 45 12.06 9.10 -1.55
N ILE A 46 11.28 8.27 -0.90
CA ILE A 46 11.42 6.82 -1.01
C ILE A 46 10.79 6.37 -2.33
N LYS A 47 11.56 5.66 -3.12
CA LYS A 47 11.09 5.13 -4.40
C LYS A 47 10.60 3.71 -4.21
N VAL A 48 9.47 3.41 -4.87
CA VAL A 48 8.89 2.08 -4.88
C VAL A 48 8.88 1.58 -6.31
N THR A 49 9.35 0.35 -6.51
CA THR A 49 9.42 -0.24 -7.83
C THR A 49 8.68 -1.57 -7.86
N THR A 50 8.50 -2.13 -9.07
CA THR A 50 7.88 -3.44 -9.24
C THR A 50 8.66 -4.49 -8.47
N LEU A 51 7.94 -5.38 -7.82
CA LEU A 51 8.46 -6.48 -6.99
C LEU A 51 9.02 -6.03 -5.64
N ASP A 52 8.91 -4.75 -5.29
CA ASP A 52 9.26 -4.33 -3.94
C ASP A 52 8.23 -4.86 -2.95
N ALA A 53 8.74 -5.34 -1.81
CA ALA A 53 7.87 -5.69 -0.69
C ALA A 53 7.51 -4.43 0.07
N VAL A 54 6.24 -4.24 0.34
CA VAL A 54 5.73 -3.03 0.99
C VAL A 54 4.74 -3.39 2.07
N GLU A 55 4.58 -2.46 3.00
CA GLU A 55 3.54 -2.52 4.02
C GLU A 55 2.48 -1.49 3.64
N ILE A 56 1.22 -1.94 3.64
CA ILE A 56 0.11 -1.12 3.18
C ILE A 56 -0.98 -1.11 4.25
N GLU A 57 -1.58 0.06 4.45
CA GLU A 57 -2.69 0.22 5.39
C GLU A 57 -3.97 0.47 4.62
N CYS A 58 -5.02 -0.26 4.99
CA CYS A 58 -6.34 -0.10 4.40
C CYS A 58 -7.34 0.28 5.47
N SER A 59 -8.36 1.06 5.08
CA SER A 59 -9.50 1.28 5.94
C SER A 59 -10.32 -0.02 6.01
N PRO A 60 -10.84 -0.39 7.19
CA PRO A 60 -11.73 -1.55 7.26
C PRO A 60 -13.00 -1.39 6.43
N TYR A 61 -13.33 -0.16 6.05
CA TYR A 61 -14.51 0.11 5.22
C TYR A 61 -14.22 0.04 3.73
N ASP A 62 -12.95 0.01 3.33
CA ASP A 62 -12.59 -0.08 1.92
C ASP A 62 -11.27 -0.82 1.78
N LEU A 63 -11.35 -2.12 1.57
CA LEU A 63 -10.19 -2.98 1.46
C LEU A 63 -9.62 -3.03 0.04
N SER A 64 -10.25 -2.34 -0.91
CA SER A 64 -9.76 -2.30 -2.29
C SER A 64 -8.71 -1.22 -2.51
N ARG A 65 -8.55 -0.32 -1.56
CA ARG A 65 -7.58 0.78 -1.62
C ARG A 65 -6.82 0.86 -0.32
N GLY A 66 -5.57 1.23 -0.41
CA GLY A 66 -4.76 1.42 0.77
C GLY A 66 -3.68 2.45 0.54
N ARG A 67 -2.90 2.67 1.58
CA ARG A 67 -1.79 3.60 1.55
C ARG A 67 -0.52 2.84 1.89
N ILE A 68 0.48 2.94 1.02
CA ILE A 68 1.77 2.34 1.27
C ILE A 68 2.47 3.20 2.31
N VAL A 69 2.77 2.60 3.45
CA VAL A 69 3.35 3.32 4.58
C VAL A 69 4.80 2.97 4.82
N ARG A 70 5.28 1.91 4.21
CA ARG A 70 6.65 1.45 4.42
C ARG A 70 7.08 0.56 3.28
N ARG A 71 8.34 0.68 2.88
CA ARG A 71 8.99 -0.25 1.97
C ARG A 71 9.91 -1.16 2.80
N ASN A 72 9.70 -2.43 2.68
CA ASN A 72 10.52 -3.41 3.38
C ASN A 72 11.83 -3.69 2.67
#